data_878a3a1cc3524223c98614e3aaedbf4a
#
_entry.id   878a3a1cc3524223c98614e3aaedbf4a
#
_cell.length_a   1.000
_cell.length_b   1.000
_cell.length_c   1.000
_cell.angle_alpha   90.00
_cell.angle_beta   90.00
_cell.angle_gamma   90.00
#
_symmetry.space_group_name_H-M   'P 1'
#
loop_
_entity.id
_entity.type
_entity.pdbx_description
1 polymer ?
#
loop_
_entity_poly.entity_id
_entity_poly.type
_entity_poly.pdbx_seq_one_letter_code
_entity_poly.pdbx_strand_id
1 'polypeptide(L)'
;MFRAILGRGVCRPGDASIIPRMPELPEVEVTRLGLVDRLEGAWVREVRLGKPLRWPLGIDPLALAGATVGTMQRRGKYLWLPLGACGGLLLHLGMSGSLRFGAASALPPAGPHDHFEMETDRGLLRLTDPRRFGAVVWSSALDAAPAATLLARLGVEPLLPAFSASVLQQGLRGRRVPIKQALLAGDIVVGVGNIYCSEALFAAGIDPRQSAGTLDRAACERLVGTIREVLQRALAAGGSTLRDFRDVHGMGGAFQLQAQVYGREGQPCRVCATPVQRIVQGQRATYLCPHCQRLTL
;
A
#
# COMPACT_ATOMS: atom_id res chain seq x y z
N MET A 1 18.62 36.30 -40.44
CA MET A 1 18.75 35.10 -41.26
C MET A 1 19.51 34.05 -40.46
N PHE A 2 18.84 33.27 -39.56
CA PHE A 2 19.42 32.13 -38.88
C PHE A 2 18.36 31.03 -38.81
N ARG A 3 18.62 29.92 -39.51
CA ARG A 3 17.77 28.74 -39.59
C ARG A 3 17.90 27.93 -38.28
N ALA A 4 16.76 27.62 -37.68
CA ALA A 4 16.64 26.64 -36.56
C ALA A 4 16.83 25.24 -37.15
N ILE A 5 17.74 24.47 -36.56
CA ILE A 5 17.92 23.03 -36.77
C ILE A 5 17.03 22.29 -35.76
N LEU A 6 15.95 21.72 -36.26
CA LEU A 6 15.11 20.78 -35.49
C LEU A 6 15.81 19.42 -35.43
N GLY A 7 16.41 19.11 -34.30
CA GLY A 7 16.86 17.76 -34.00
C GLY A 7 15.65 16.86 -33.67
N ARG A 8 15.37 15.92 -34.58
CA ARG A 8 14.41 14.83 -34.30
C ARG A 8 15.02 13.87 -33.29
N GLY A 9 14.56 13.94 -32.06
CA GLY A 9 14.85 12.95 -31.02
C GLY A 9 14.19 11.62 -31.41
N VAL A 10 15.01 10.63 -31.72
CA VAL A 10 14.58 9.24 -31.93
C VAL A 10 14.13 8.69 -30.57
N CYS A 11 12.82 8.43 -30.41
CA CYS A 11 12.28 7.66 -29.30
C CYS A 11 12.91 6.26 -29.31
N ARG A 12 13.71 5.95 -28.29
CA ARG A 12 14.19 4.58 -28.05
C ARG A 12 13.03 3.74 -27.52
N PRO A 13 12.72 2.57 -28.09
CA PRO A 13 11.76 1.64 -27.54
C PRO A 13 12.41 0.96 -26.33
N GLY A 14 12.00 1.31 -25.10
CA GLY A 14 12.55 0.69 -23.90
C GLY A 14 12.19 1.34 -22.57
N ASP A 15 11.56 2.50 -22.55
CA ASP A 15 11.04 3.09 -21.33
C ASP A 15 9.62 2.61 -21.05
N ALA A 16 9.52 1.43 -20.42
CA ALA A 16 8.30 1.02 -19.75
C ALA A 16 7.97 2.10 -18.71
N SER A 17 6.95 2.90 -18.99
CA SER A 17 6.47 3.99 -18.14
C SER A 17 6.40 3.53 -16.69
N ILE A 18 7.26 4.07 -15.88
CA ILE A 18 7.40 3.77 -14.46
C ILE A 18 6.14 4.31 -13.77
N ILE A 19 5.13 3.47 -13.62
CA ILE A 19 3.97 3.81 -12.82
C ILE A 19 4.42 3.69 -11.36
N PRO A 20 4.44 4.78 -10.59
CA PRO A 20 4.77 4.73 -9.18
C PRO A 20 3.76 3.87 -8.45
N ARG A 21 4.23 2.88 -7.72
CA ARG A 21 3.39 1.88 -7.06
C ARG A 21 3.39 2.15 -5.56
N MET A 22 2.20 2.37 -4.99
CA MET A 22 2.00 2.63 -3.56
C MET A 22 2.12 1.32 -2.79
N PRO A 23 2.83 1.26 -1.65
CA PRO A 23 2.72 0.16 -0.72
C PRO A 23 1.25 -0.13 -0.39
N GLU A 24 0.82 -1.37 -0.59
CA GLU A 24 -0.52 -1.85 -0.29
C GLU A 24 -0.49 -2.64 1.03
N LEU A 25 -1.56 -3.32 1.40
CA LEU A 25 -1.62 -4.04 2.68
C LEU A 25 -0.45 -5.01 2.91
N PRO A 26 -0.04 -5.85 1.94
CA PRO A 26 1.06 -6.79 2.16
C PRO A 26 2.38 -6.10 2.49
N GLU A 27 2.74 -5.04 1.76
CA GLU A 27 3.98 -4.30 1.99
C GLU A 27 3.98 -3.63 3.38
N VAL A 28 2.85 -3.07 3.78
CA VAL A 28 2.69 -2.45 5.10
C VAL A 28 2.76 -3.48 6.22
N GLU A 29 2.16 -4.67 6.03
CA GLU A 29 2.22 -5.75 7.01
C GLU A 29 3.63 -6.35 7.13
N VAL A 30 4.32 -6.58 6.01
CA VAL A 30 5.73 -7.04 6.01
C VAL A 30 6.62 -6.02 6.75
N THR A 31 6.39 -4.72 6.51
CA THR A 31 7.09 -3.66 7.25
C THR A 31 6.80 -3.76 8.75
N ARG A 32 5.54 -3.92 9.16
CA ARG A 32 5.16 -4.08 10.57
C ARG A 32 5.84 -5.28 11.21
N LEU A 33 5.76 -6.45 10.56
CA LEU A 33 6.37 -7.69 11.07
C LEU A 33 7.90 -7.56 11.23
N GLY A 34 8.56 -6.87 10.33
CA GLY A 34 10.01 -6.63 10.44
C GLY A 34 10.40 -5.63 11.54
N LEU A 35 9.44 -4.84 12.06
CA LEU A 35 9.69 -3.82 13.08
C LEU A 35 9.23 -4.22 14.48
N VAL A 36 8.17 -5.03 14.60
CA VAL A 36 7.47 -5.25 15.88
C VAL A 36 8.43 -5.76 16.96
N ASP A 37 9.17 -6.82 16.72
CA ASP A 37 10.07 -7.43 17.73
C ASP A 37 11.28 -6.55 18.07
N ARG A 38 11.61 -5.60 17.20
CA ARG A 38 12.75 -4.70 17.37
C ARG A 38 12.40 -3.44 18.14
N LEU A 39 11.17 -2.96 17.98
CA LEU A 39 10.71 -1.69 18.55
C LEU A 39 9.90 -1.88 19.82
N GLU A 40 9.15 -2.98 19.97
CA GLU A 40 8.32 -3.19 21.15
C GLU A 40 9.15 -3.21 22.43
N GLY A 41 8.77 -2.36 23.39
CA GLY A 41 9.48 -2.14 24.64
C GLY A 41 10.74 -1.28 24.51
N ALA A 42 11.05 -0.75 23.32
CA ALA A 42 12.15 0.19 23.16
C ALA A 42 11.80 1.55 23.82
N TRP A 43 12.84 2.25 24.24
CA TRP A 43 12.68 3.57 24.83
C TRP A 43 13.14 4.67 23.87
N VAL A 44 12.26 5.66 23.61
CA VAL A 44 12.52 6.76 22.67
C VAL A 44 13.51 7.74 23.28
N ARG A 45 14.63 7.98 22.63
CA ARG A 45 15.65 8.96 23.02
C ARG A 45 15.37 10.32 22.38
N GLU A 46 15.12 10.32 21.08
CA GLU A 46 14.97 11.54 20.31
C GLU A 46 14.12 11.29 19.07
N VAL A 47 13.36 12.30 18.65
CA VAL A 47 12.67 12.34 17.36
C VAL A 47 13.15 13.53 16.56
N ARG A 48 13.57 13.28 15.32
CA ARG A 48 14.03 14.31 14.39
C ARG A 48 13.14 14.34 13.16
N LEU A 49 12.82 15.53 12.68
CA LEU A 49 12.02 15.76 11.48
C LEU A 49 12.89 16.34 10.37
N GLY A 50 12.74 15.80 9.17
CA GLY A 50 13.28 16.37 7.94
C GLY A 50 12.30 17.36 7.29
N LYS A 51 12.21 17.36 5.96
CA LYS A 51 11.26 18.20 5.23
C LYS A 51 9.82 17.78 5.55
N PRO A 52 8.86 18.73 5.58
CA PRO A 52 7.47 18.43 5.88
C PRO A 52 6.88 17.33 4.98
N LEU A 53 6.23 16.36 5.59
CA LEU A 53 5.40 15.34 4.95
C LEU A 53 4.01 15.92 4.63
N ARG A 54 3.09 15.06 4.18
CA ARG A 54 1.73 15.44 3.80
C ARG A 54 0.96 16.17 4.92
N TRP A 55 1.18 15.75 6.18
CA TRP A 55 0.59 16.37 7.36
C TRP A 55 1.69 16.62 8.39
N PRO A 56 1.54 17.63 9.25
CA PRO A 56 2.48 17.88 10.34
C PRO A 56 2.41 16.73 11.37
N LEU A 57 3.48 16.58 12.17
CA LEU A 57 3.51 15.60 13.25
C LEU A 57 2.37 15.83 14.27
N GLY A 58 2.05 17.09 14.55
CA GLY A 58 0.95 17.46 15.44
C GLY A 58 1.32 17.57 16.92
N ILE A 59 2.60 17.36 17.26
CA ILE A 59 3.17 17.53 18.60
C ILE A 59 4.61 18.00 18.47
N ASP A 60 5.16 18.60 19.54
CA ASP A 60 6.60 18.85 19.62
C ASP A 60 7.35 17.51 19.67
N PRO A 61 8.31 17.24 18.79
CA PRO A 61 9.11 16.03 18.82
C PRO A 61 9.77 15.76 20.18
N LEU A 62 10.16 16.79 20.90
CA LEU A 62 10.76 16.67 22.23
C LEU A 62 9.83 16.02 23.27
N ALA A 63 8.51 16.20 23.12
CA ALA A 63 7.52 15.60 24.01
C ALA A 63 7.42 14.06 23.88
N LEU A 64 8.04 13.48 22.86
CA LEU A 64 8.07 12.04 22.65
C LEU A 64 9.29 11.36 23.29
N ALA A 65 10.27 12.14 23.73
CA ALA A 65 11.43 11.61 24.44
C ALA A 65 11.00 10.98 25.78
N GLY A 66 11.57 9.82 26.10
CA GLY A 66 11.21 9.07 27.30
C GLY A 66 10.02 8.13 27.12
N ALA A 67 9.32 8.17 26.00
CA ALA A 67 8.18 7.27 25.75
C ALA A 67 8.66 5.82 25.52
N THR A 68 7.87 4.85 25.99
CA THR A 68 8.09 3.43 25.71
C THR A 68 7.24 3.00 24.53
N VAL A 69 7.84 2.37 23.56
CA VAL A 69 7.18 1.87 22.35
C VAL A 69 6.36 0.63 22.69
N GLY A 70 5.07 0.64 22.37
CA GLY A 70 4.20 -0.52 22.49
C GLY A 70 4.14 -1.36 21.21
N THR A 71 3.31 -2.41 21.24
CA THR A 71 3.14 -3.32 20.09
C THR A 71 2.57 -2.59 18.90
N MET A 72 3.33 -2.57 17.79
CA MET A 72 2.91 -1.94 16.54
C MET A 72 1.71 -2.68 15.92
N GLN A 73 0.69 -1.93 15.53
CA GLN A 73 -0.54 -2.43 14.91
C GLN A 73 -0.67 -1.94 13.47
N ARG A 74 -1.42 -2.67 12.64
CA ARG A 74 -1.78 -2.24 11.28
C ARG A 74 -3.29 -2.09 11.14
N ARG A 75 -3.71 -1.04 10.44
CA ARG A 75 -5.07 -0.84 9.96
C ARG A 75 -5.04 -0.47 8.47
N GLY A 76 -5.41 -1.39 7.60
CA GLY A 76 -5.30 -1.19 6.16
C GLY A 76 -3.86 -0.94 5.72
N LYS A 77 -3.58 0.28 5.25
CA LYS A 77 -2.24 0.74 4.84
C LYS A 77 -1.60 1.69 5.86
N TYR A 78 -2.17 1.79 7.05
CA TYR A 78 -1.63 2.56 8.17
C TYR A 78 -0.97 1.65 9.19
N LEU A 79 0.08 2.16 9.83
CA LEU A 79 0.71 1.58 10.99
C LEU A 79 0.46 2.48 12.20
N TRP A 80 0.06 1.90 13.30
CA TRP A 80 -0.05 2.58 14.58
C TRP A 80 1.06 2.12 15.50
N LEU A 81 1.89 3.05 15.95
CA LEU A 81 2.99 2.83 16.88
C LEU A 81 2.62 3.48 18.22
N PRO A 82 2.15 2.70 19.21
CA PRO A 82 1.86 3.22 20.54
C PRO A 82 3.14 3.70 21.22
N LEU A 83 3.03 4.78 21.99
CA LEU A 83 4.11 5.38 22.79
C LEU A 83 3.73 5.50 24.27
N GLY A 84 3.12 4.46 24.82
CA GLY A 84 2.68 4.41 26.21
C GLY A 84 1.74 5.57 26.56
N ALA A 85 2.01 6.26 27.65
CA ALA A 85 1.22 7.42 28.10
C ALA A 85 1.35 8.65 27.17
N CYS A 86 2.33 8.66 26.26
CA CYS A 86 2.52 9.75 25.28
C CYS A 86 1.62 9.60 24.03
N GLY A 87 0.62 8.70 24.03
CA GLY A 87 -0.23 8.47 22.88
C GLY A 87 0.42 7.55 21.86
N GLY A 88 0.52 7.97 20.57
CA GLY A 88 1.18 7.18 19.54
C GLY A 88 1.30 7.88 18.19
N LEU A 89 1.96 7.24 17.28
CA LEU A 89 2.19 7.72 15.91
C LEU A 89 1.41 6.87 14.91
N LEU A 90 0.57 7.53 14.10
CA LEU A 90 -0.07 6.93 12.94
C LEU A 90 0.79 7.21 11.71
N LEU A 91 1.34 6.14 11.11
CA LEU A 91 2.23 6.23 9.95
C LEU A 91 1.51 5.75 8.68
N HIS A 92 1.76 6.41 7.57
CA HIS A 92 1.33 5.99 6.24
C HIS A 92 2.49 6.14 5.25
N LEU A 93 2.83 5.10 4.52
CA LEU A 93 4.00 5.10 3.64
C LEU A 93 3.81 5.92 2.35
N GLY A 94 2.58 6.35 2.05
CA GLY A 94 2.31 7.09 0.83
C GLY A 94 2.56 6.25 -0.41
N MET A 95 3.29 6.81 -1.38
CA MET A 95 3.57 6.15 -2.67
C MET A 95 5.01 5.64 -2.78
N SER A 96 5.95 6.19 -2.03
CA SER A 96 7.37 5.90 -2.12
C SER A 96 8.04 5.80 -0.76
N GLY A 97 7.26 5.88 0.32
CA GLY A 97 7.77 5.78 1.67
C GLY A 97 8.22 4.37 2.02
N SER A 98 9.33 4.29 2.74
CA SER A 98 9.84 3.06 3.33
C SER A 98 10.37 3.34 4.73
N LEU A 99 10.17 2.38 5.63
CA LEU A 99 10.72 2.40 6.98
C LEU A 99 11.93 1.48 7.05
N ARG A 100 13.01 1.98 7.66
CA ARG A 100 14.21 1.21 7.98
C ARG A 100 14.49 1.28 9.46
N PHE A 101 15.00 0.20 10.01
CA PHE A 101 15.44 0.14 11.40
C PHE A 101 16.79 -0.56 11.51
N GLY A 102 17.71 0.04 12.23
CA GLY A 102 19.04 -0.52 12.45
C GLY A 102 19.81 0.26 13.50
N ALA A 103 21.01 -0.22 13.83
CA ALA A 103 21.91 0.57 14.68
C ALA A 103 22.14 1.95 14.03
N ALA A 104 22.13 3.02 14.83
CA ALA A 104 22.32 4.37 14.31
C ALA A 104 23.65 4.52 13.54
N SER A 105 24.71 3.81 13.99
CA SER A 105 26.01 3.77 13.32
C SER A 105 26.04 2.98 12.01
N ALA A 106 25.06 2.09 11.78
CA ALA A 106 24.97 1.28 10.57
C ALA A 106 24.12 1.94 9.46
N LEU A 107 23.32 2.95 9.82
CA LEU A 107 22.55 3.72 8.85
C LEU A 107 23.41 4.90 8.35
N PRO A 108 23.38 5.21 7.04
CA PRO A 108 24.06 6.39 6.54
C PRO A 108 23.47 7.66 7.18
N PRO A 109 24.19 8.80 7.20
CA PRO A 109 23.64 10.08 7.61
C PRO A 109 22.32 10.38 6.91
N ALA A 110 21.40 11.11 7.58
CA ALA A 110 20.11 11.44 7.01
C ALA A 110 20.27 12.21 5.68
N GLY A 111 19.62 11.72 4.65
CA GLY A 111 19.64 12.30 3.31
C GLY A 111 18.45 13.24 3.05
N PRO A 112 18.35 13.83 1.85
CA PRO A 112 17.33 14.82 1.50
C PRO A 112 15.91 14.28 1.44
N HIS A 113 15.73 12.95 1.50
CA HIS A 113 14.46 12.25 1.47
C HIS A 113 14.10 11.56 2.78
N ASP A 114 14.91 11.72 3.81
CA ASP A 114 14.65 11.22 5.16
C ASP A 114 13.86 12.28 5.93
N HIS A 115 12.62 11.98 6.27
CA HIS A 115 11.68 12.99 6.77
C HIS A 115 11.21 12.77 8.20
N PHE A 116 11.49 11.60 8.74
CA PHE A 116 11.22 11.26 10.14
C PHE A 116 12.28 10.28 10.63
N GLU A 117 12.85 10.57 11.77
CA GLU A 117 13.74 9.67 12.50
C GLU A 117 13.30 9.59 13.95
N MET A 118 13.27 8.38 14.49
CA MET A 118 13.06 8.12 15.91
C MET A 118 14.20 7.24 16.41
N GLU A 119 15.06 7.84 17.20
CA GLU A 119 16.15 7.15 17.87
C GLU A 119 15.65 6.52 19.16
N THR A 120 15.97 5.27 19.37
CA THR A 120 15.62 4.50 20.55
C THR A 120 16.89 3.92 21.20
N ASP A 121 16.75 3.33 22.36
CA ASP A 121 17.84 2.57 23.01
C ASP A 121 18.23 1.30 22.23
N ARG A 122 17.40 0.86 21.26
CA ARG A 122 17.65 -0.33 20.43
C ARG A 122 18.07 -0.02 19.00
N GLY A 123 17.99 1.23 18.57
CA GLY A 123 18.37 1.64 17.22
C GLY A 123 17.55 2.82 16.71
N LEU A 124 17.75 3.12 15.43
CA LEU A 124 17.13 4.24 14.73
C LEU A 124 16.07 3.73 13.74
N LEU A 125 14.82 4.19 13.92
CA LEU A 125 13.76 4.07 12.93
C LEU A 125 13.79 5.29 12.03
N ARG A 126 13.83 5.07 10.71
CA ARG A 126 13.86 6.15 9.70
C ARG A 126 12.79 5.94 8.64
N LEU A 127 12.03 7.00 8.34
CA LEU A 127 11.14 7.07 7.19
C LEU A 127 11.82 7.85 6.07
N THR A 128 12.09 7.16 4.96
CA THR A 128 12.55 7.74 3.71
C THR A 128 11.38 7.83 2.74
N ASP A 129 11.07 9.02 2.18
CA ASP A 129 9.98 9.20 1.20
C ASP A 129 10.30 10.29 0.16
N PRO A 130 10.87 9.92 -1.00
CA PRO A 130 11.24 10.87 -2.04
C PRO A 130 10.10 11.78 -2.52
N ARG A 131 8.87 11.29 -2.48
CA ARG A 131 7.68 12.00 -2.98
C ARG A 131 6.90 12.75 -1.90
N ARG A 132 7.17 12.51 -0.63
CA ARG A 132 6.53 13.11 0.55
C ARG A 132 4.99 12.98 0.60
N PHE A 133 4.46 11.87 0.08
CA PHE A 133 3.04 11.51 0.19
C PHE A 133 2.75 10.65 1.42
N GLY A 134 3.79 10.22 2.11
CA GLY A 134 3.69 9.59 3.41
C GLY A 134 3.26 10.56 4.50
N ALA A 135 3.00 10.01 5.67
CA ALA A 135 2.63 10.77 6.85
C ALA A 135 3.13 10.09 8.12
N VAL A 136 3.48 10.89 9.09
CA VAL A 136 3.65 10.51 10.50
C VAL A 136 2.86 11.53 11.30
N VAL A 137 1.81 11.08 11.98
CA VAL A 137 0.86 11.97 12.70
C VAL A 137 0.71 11.45 14.12
N TRP A 138 0.93 12.31 15.07
CA TRP A 138 0.67 12.00 16.46
C TRP A 138 -0.82 12.03 16.79
N SER A 139 -1.25 11.15 17.69
CA SER A 139 -2.57 11.18 18.31
C SER A 139 -2.46 10.72 19.76
N SER A 140 -3.31 11.25 20.64
CA SER A 140 -3.33 10.85 22.05
C SER A 140 -3.76 9.39 22.24
N ALA A 141 -4.56 8.85 21.30
CA ALA A 141 -4.95 7.45 21.23
C ALA A 141 -5.37 7.10 19.80
N LEU A 142 -5.49 5.81 19.47
CA LEU A 142 -5.91 5.35 18.14
C LEU A 142 -7.35 5.74 17.83
N ASP A 143 -8.20 5.81 18.82
CA ASP A 143 -9.61 6.20 18.76
C ASP A 143 -9.85 7.70 19.03
N ALA A 144 -8.78 8.49 19.16
CA ALA A 144 -8.82 9.95 19.27
C ALA A 144 -8.44 10.63 17.94
N ALA A 145 -8.89 11.86 17.74
CA ALA A 145 -8.42 12.68 16.61
C ALA A 145 -6.92 13.03 16.79
N PRO A 146 -6.14 13.06 15.72
CA PRO A 146 -6.53 12.90 14.32
C PRO A 146 -6.59 11.45 13.81
N ALA A 147 -6.05 10.46 14.55
CA ALA A 147 -6.00 9.07 14.10
C ALA A 147 -7.40 8.52 13.79
N ALA A 148 -8.34 8.65 14.71
CA ALA A 148 -9.73 8.20 14.52
C ALA A 148 -10.35 8.81 13.25
N THR A 149 -10.15 10.10 13.00
CA THR A 149 -10.68 10.78 11.81
C THR A 149 -10.11 10.21 10.51
N LEU A 150 -8.80 9.90 10.48
CA LEU A 150 -8.14 9.35 9.32
C LEU A 150 -8.57 7.89 9.04
N LEU A 151 -8.92 7.15 10.07
CA LEU A 151 -9.32 5.74 9.99
C LEU A 151 -10.84 5.53 9.86
N ALA A 152 -11.67 6.55 10.13
CA ALA A 152 -13.12 6.45 10.25
C ALA A 152 -13.85 5.87 9.03
N ARG A 153 -13.32 6.12 7.81
CA ARG A 153 -13.93 5.69 6.56
C ARG A 153 -13.38 4.37 6.01
N LEU A 154 -12.47 3.74 6.74
CA LEU A 154 -11.85 2.50 6.27
C LEU A 154 -12.82 1.32 6.45
N GLY A 155 -13.02 0.57 5.37
CA GLY A 155 -13.77 -0.68 5.35
C GLY A 155 -13.16 -1.76 6.22
N VAL A 156 -13.70 -2.97 6.17
CA VAL A 156 -13.23 -4.10 6.99
C VAL A 156 -11.86 -4.61 6.53
N GLU A 157 -11.12 -5.22 7.45
CA GLU A 157 -9.85 -5.90 7.14
C GLU A 157 -10.10 -7.15 6.30
N PRO A 158 -9.44 -7.32 5.13
CA PRO A 158 -9.73 -8.40 4.20
C PRO A 158 -9.40 -9.80 4.73
N LEU A 159 -8.44 -9.89 5.65
CA LEU A 159 -7.97 -11.17 6.21
C LEU A 159 -8.73 -11.59 7.47
N LEU A 160 -9.62 -10.73 8.00
CA LEU A 160 -10.45 -11.06 9.15
C LEU A 160 -11.80 -11.66 8.73
N PRO A 161 -12.44 -12.47 9.60
CA PRO A 161 -13.76 -13.07 9.33
C PRO A 161 -14.85 -12.05 9.00
N ALA A 162 -14.75 -10.82 9.51
CA ALA A 162 -15.67 -9.73 9.22
C ALA A 162 -15.81 -9.38 7.73
N PHE A 163 -14.78 -9.63 6.90
CA PHE A 163 -14.89 -9.48 5.45
C PHE A 163 -15.57 -10.72 4.84
N SER A 164 -16.86 -10.63 4.61
CA SER A 164 -17.69 -11.71 4.05
C SER A 164 -18.35 -11.30 2.72
N ALA A 165 -18.87 -12.29 2.00
CA ALA A 165 -19.63 -12.04 0.77
C ALA A 165 -20.85 -11.14 1.00
N SER A 166 -21.52 -11.27 2.16
CA SER A 166 -22.63 -10.39 2.51
C SER A 166 -22.18 -8.95 2.74
N VAL A 167 -21.08 -8.74 3.45
CA VAL A 167 -20.50 -7.39 3.66
C VAL A 167 -20.08 -6.77 2.34
N LEU A 168 -19.41 -7.55 1.47
CA LEU A 168 -19.03 -7.08 0.14
C LEU A 168 -20.27 -6.72 -0.69
N GLN A 169 -21.25 -7.63 -0.81
CA GLN A 169 -22.46 -7.41 -1.59
C GLN A 169 -23.26 -6.20 -1.09
N GLN A 170 -23.43 -6.06 0.22
CA GLN A 170 -24.09 -4.90 0.81
C GLN A 170 -23.36 -3.60 0.49
N GLY A 171 -22.03 -3.59 0.61
CA GLY A 171 -21.20 -2.42 0.29
C GLY A 171 -21.22 -2.05 -1.20
N LEU A 172 -21.43 -3.01 -2.10
CA LEU A 172 -21.52 -2.78 -3.55
C LEU A 172 -22.91 -2.37 -4.01
N ARG A 173 -23.94 -2.60 -3.22
CA ARG A 173 -25.35 -2.37 -3.60
C ARG A 173 -25.57 -0.94 -4.07
N GLY A 174 -26.16 -0.80 -5.27
CA GLY A 174 -26.47 0.48 -5.89
C GLY A 174 -25.28 1.25 -6.47
N ARG A 175 -24.04 0.74 -6.37
CA ARG A 175 -22.87 1.38 -6.95
C ARG A 175 -22.81 1.13 -8.45
N ARG A 176 -22.80 2.21 -9.24
CA ARG A 176 -22.68 2.18 -10.71
C ARG A 176 -21.23 2.23 -11.19
N VAL A 177 -20.29 2.56 -10.31
CA VAL A 177 -18.87 2.58 -10.66
C VAL A 177 -18.34 1.18 -10.96
N PRO A 178 -17.28 1.04 -11.78
CA PRO A 178 -16.61 -0.23 -11.99
C PRO A 178 -16.20 -0.90 -10.68
N ILE A 179 -16.30 -2.23 -10.62
CA ILE A 179 -15.96 -3.01 -9.41
C ILE A 179 -14.54 -2.72 -8.92
N LYS A 180 -13.58 -2.57 -9.82
CA LYS A 180 -12.21 -2.22 -9.42
C LYS A 180 -12.16 -0.89 -8.69
N GLN A 181 -12.87 0.13 -9.16
CA GLN A 181 -12.91 1.44 -8.51
C GLN A 181 -13.58 1.37 -7.13
N ALA A 182 -14.66 0.60 -7.01
CA ALA A 182 -15.35 0.38 -5.74
C ALA A 182 -14.43 -0.27 -4.69
N LEU A 183 -13.63 -1.27 -5.07
CA LEU A 183 -12.66 -1.90 -4.18
C LEU A 183 -11.52 -0.96 -3.79
N LEU A 184 -11.02 -0.16 -4.75
CA LEU A 184 -9.93 0.79 -4.52
C LEU A 184 -10.33 1.99 -3.66
N ALA A 185 -11.62 2.25 -3.47
CA ALA A 185 -12.13 3.30 -2.57
C ALA A 185 -11.77 3.00 -1.11
N GLY A 186 -11.67 1.72 -0.73
CA GLY A 186 -11.21 1.29 0.58
C GLY A 186 -12.25 1.42 1.69
N ASP A 187 -13.50 1.77 1.37
CA ASP A 187 -14.59 1.96 2.32
C ASP A 187 -15.44 0.69 2.55
N ILE A 188 -15.31 -0.32 1.70
CA ILE A 188 -15.92 -1.65 1.88
C ILE A 188 -14.87 -2.60 2.50
N VAL A 189 -13.74 -2.70 1.85
CA VAL A 189 -12.59 -3.51 2.25
C VAL A 189 -11.33 -2.66 2.14
N VAL A 190 -10.52 -2.64 3.19
CA VAL A 190 -9.34 -1.80 3.24
C VAL A 190 -8.08 -2.53 2.75
N GLY A 191 -7.08 -1.79 2.33
CA GLY A 191 -5.74 -2.35 2.05
C GLY A 191 -5.55 -2.94 0.67
N VAL A 192 -6.61 -3.34 -0.02
CA VAL A 192 -6.57 -3.85 -1.40
C VAL A 192 -6.26 -2.69 -2.34
N GLY A 193 -5.08 -2.67 -2.93
CA GLY A 193 -4.67 -1.62 -3.85
C GLY A 193 -4.68 -2.08 -5.31
N ASN A 194 -3.98 -1.35 -6.17
CA ASN A 194 -4.06 -1.52 -7.61
C ASN A 194 -3.52 -2.86 -8.13
N ILE A 195 -2.49 -3.38 -7.48
CA ILE A 195 -1.87 -4.67 -7.83
C ILE A 195 -2.83 -5.79 -7.46
N TYR A 196 -3.12 -5.88 -6.17
CA TYR A 196 -3.85 -7.01 -5.61
C TYR A 196 -5.32 -7.02 -6.02
N CYS A 197 -5.91 -5.85 -6.30
CA CYS A 197 -7.24 -5.75 -6.88
C CYS A 197 -7.29 -6.33 -8.31
N SER A 198 -6.30 -6.04 -9.16
CA SER A 198 -6.24 -6.60 -10.51
C SER A 198 -6.06 -8.12 -10.49
N GLU A 199 -5.18 -8.61 -9.62
CA GLU A 199 -4.92 -10.05 -9.45
C GLU A 199 -6.14 -10.81 -8.88
N ALA A 200 -6.81 -10.23 -7.88
CA ALA A 200 -8.00 -10.84 -7.29
C ALA A 200 -9.18 -10.89 -8.26
N LEU A 201 -9.41 -9.83 -9.03
CA LEU A 201 -10.44 -9.79 -10.07
C LEU A 201 -10.15 -10.80 -11.19
N PHE A 202 -8.89 -10.95 -11.59
CA PHE A 202 -8.48 -11.97 -12.55
C PHE A 202 -8.77 -13.38 -11.99
N ALA A 203 -8.34 -13.68 -10.78
CA ALA A 203 -8.56 -14.98 -10.16
C ALA A 203 -10.05 -15.31 -9.96
N ALA A 204 -10.89 -14.28 -9.73
CA ALA A 204 -12.34 -14.43 -9.62
C ALA A 204 -13.06 -14.54 -10.98
N GLY A 205 -12.37 -14.32 -12.10
CA GLY A 205 -12.97 -14.28 -13.45
C GLY A 205 -13.87 -13.06 -13.67
N ILE A 206 -13.67 -11.96 -12.94
CA ILE A 206 -14.54 -10.78 -12.99
C ILE A 206 -13.83 -9.67 -13.78
N ASP A 207 -14.52 -9.14 -14.80
CA ASP A 207 -14.02 -7.98 -15.56
C ASP A 207 -13.94 -6.75 -14.63
N PRO A 208 -12.78 -6.05 -14.56
CA PRO A 208 -12.62 -4.88 -13.71
C PRO A 208 -13.54 -3.70 -14.07
N ARG A 209 -14.14 -3.72 -15.27
CA ARG A 209 -15.10 -2.70 -15.74
C ARG A 209 -16.55 -3.01 -15.35
N GLN A 210 -16.85 -4.22 -14.91
CA GLN A 210 -18.21 -4.59 -14.50
C GLN A 210 -18.74 -3.63 -13.45
N SER A 211 -20.01 -3.21 -13.58
CA SER A 211 -20.65 -2.36 -12.58
C SER A 211 -20.66 -3.05 -11.22
N ALA A 212 -20.19 -2.35 -10.18
CA ALA A 212 -20.04 -2.95 -8.85
C ALA A 212 -21.35 -3.48 -8.28
N GLY A 213 -22.46 -2.78 -8.51
CA GLY A 213 -23.78 -3.14 -8.00
C GLY A 213 -24.44 -4.32 -8.72
N THR A 214 -23.88 -4.82 -9.83
CA THR A 214 -24.44 -5.98 -10.56
C THR A 214 -23.85 -7.32 -10.13
N LEU A 215 -22.85 -7.31 -9.23
CA LEU A 215 -22.27 -8.56 -8.74
C LEU A 215 -23.29 -9.31 -7.89
N ASP A 216 -23.59 -10.55 -8.31
CA ASP A 216 -24.41 -11.46 -7.54
C ASP A 216 -23.66 -12.03 -6.31
N ARG A 217 -24.37 -12.79 -5.51
CA ARG A 217 -23.84 -13.41 -4.29
C ARG A 217 -22.66 -14.34 -4.58
N ALA A 218 -22.78 -15.16 -5.62
CA ALA A 218 -21.75 -16.13 -5.98
C ALA A 218 -20.48 -15.44 -6.46
N ALA A 219 -20.58 -14.36 -7.25
CA ALA A 219 -19.44 -13.53 -7.64
C ALA A 219 -18.78 -12.87 -6.43
N CYS A 220 -19.57 -12.37 -5.47
CA CYS A 220 -19.04 -11.80 -4.22
C CYS A 220 -18.31 -12.87 -3.37
N GLU A 221 -18.82 -14.09 -3.29
CA GLU A 221 -18.17 -15.21 -2.57
C GLU A 221 -16.81 -15.55 -3.21
N ARG A 222 -16.77 -15.69 -4.53
CA ARG A 222 -15.50 -15.91 -5.25
C ARG A 222 -14.52 -14.77 -5.03
N LEU A 223 -14.97 -13.52 -5.14
CA LEU A 223 -14.11 -12.35 -5.01
C LEU A 223 -13.55 -12.19 -3.60
N VAL A 224 -14.33 -12.47 -2.56
CA VAL A 224 -13.84 -12.50 -1.17
C VAL A 224 -12.75 -13.56 -1.00
N GLY A 225 -12.97 -14.76 -1.53
CA GLY A 225 -11.99 -15.85 -1.51
C GLY A 225 -10.69 -15.45 -2.20
N THR A 226 -10.78 -14.97 -3.44
CA THR A 226 -9.60 -14.60 -4.23
C THR A 226 -8.85 -13.39 -3.68
N ILE A 227 -9.53 -12.41 -3.07
CA ILE A 227 -8.85 -11.29 -2.37
C ILE A 227 -7.99 -11.84 -1.24
N ARG A 228 -8.54 -12.74 -0.41
CA ARG A 228 -7.79 -13.34 0.71
C ARG A 228 -6.60 -14.15 0.21
N GLU A 229 -6.80 -15.02 -0.75
CA GLU A 229 -5.74 -15.86 -1.31
C GLU A 229 -4.60 -15.05 -1.92
N VAL A 230 -4.93 -14.02 -2.71
CA VAL A 230 -3.93 -13.15 -3.34
C VAL A 230 -3.13 -12.39 -2.29
N LEU A 231 -3.79 -11.83 -1.26
CA LEU A 231 -3.11 -11.11 -0.19
C LEU A 231 -2.25 -12.05 0.68
N GLN A 232 -2.70 -13.26 0.99
CA GLN A 232 -1.92 -14.24 1.75
C GLN A 232 -0.68 -14.69 0.98
N ARG A 233 -0.82 -14.97 -0.34
CA ARG A 233 0.34 -15.27 -1.20
C ARG A 233 1.33 -14.10 -1.27
N ALA A 234 0.80 -12.88 -1.33
CA ALA A 234 1.65 -11.69 -1.35
C ALA A 234 2.42 -11.52 -0.03
N LEU A 235 1.78 -11.75 1.10
CA LEU A 235 2.43 -11.73 2.42
C LEU A 235 3.52 -12.79 2.52
N ALA A 236 3.24 -14.03 2.11
CA ALA A 236 4.21 -15.12 2.10
C ALA A 236 5.42 -14.84 1.17
N ALA A 237 5.22 -14.05 0.11
CA ALA A 237 6.28 -13.62 -0.81
C ALA A 237 7.03 -12.35 -0.36
N GLY A 238 6.78 -11.83 0.84
CA GLY A 238 7.38 -10.59 1.33
C GLY A 238 6.86 -9.32 0.64
N GLY A 239 5.65 -9.36 0.07
CA GLY A 239 5.07 -8.28 -0.74
C GLY A 239 5.57 -8.27 -2.18
N SER A 240 5.23 -7.22 -2.92
CA SER A 240 5.78 -6.93 -4.25
C SER A 240 7.02 -6.05 -4.13
N THR A 241 8.10 -6.37 -4.87
CA THR A 241 9.18 -5.40 -5.10
C THR A 241 8.62 -4.33 -6.02
N LEU A 242 8.15 -3.27 -5.41
CA LEU A 242 8.01 -1.99 -6.06
C LEU A 242 9.43 -1.43 -6.18
N ARG A 243 9.81 -0.76 -7.27
CA ARG A 243 11.18 -0.23 -7.42
C ARG A 243 11.68 0.52 -6.18
N ASP A 244 10.77 1.12 -5.45
CA ASP A 244 11.07 1.99 -4.31
C ASP A 244 10.76 1.32 -2.95
N PHE A 245 10.04 0.16 -2.93
CA PHE A 245 9.75 -0.54 -1.68
C PHE A 245 10.83 -1.57 -1.38
N ARG A 246 11.41 -1.44 -0.22
CA ARG A 246 12.24 -2.45 0.43
C ARG A 246 11.73 -2.65 1.84
N ASP A 247 11.78 -3.87 2.32
CA ASP A 247 11.48 -4.15 3.71
C ASP A 247 12.51 -3.48 4.65
N VAL A 248 12.33 -3.63 5.93
CA VAL A 248 13.22 -3.04 6.95
C VAL A 248 14.67 -3.54 6.88
N HIS A 249 14.91 -4.64 6.15
CA HIS A 249 16.24 -5.22 5.88
C HIS A 249 16.79 -4.78 4.51
N GLY A 250 16.06 -4.00 3.74
CA GLY A 250 16.45 -3.58 2.39
C GLY A 250 16.18 -4.64 1.32
N MET A 251 15.45 -5.72 1.65
CA MET A 251 15.08 -6.77 0.70
C MET A 251 13.82 -6.40 -0.07
N GLY A 252 13.75 -6.78 -1.33
CA GLY A 252 12.55 -6.64 -2.14
C GLY A 252 11.66 -7.87 -2.02
N GLY A 253 10.32 -7.69 -2.06
CA GLY A 253 9.38 -8.79 -2.16
C GLY A 253 9.43 -9.49 -3.53
N ALA A 254 8.88 -10.68 -3.66
CA ALA A 254 8.93 -11.50 -4.87
C ALA A 254 7.56 -11.71 -5.55
N PHE A 255 6.48 -11.12 -5.03
CA PHE A 255 5.11 -11.36 -5.55
C PHE A 255 4.96 -10.98 -7.03
N GLN A 256 5.66 -9.93 -7.54
CA GLN A 256 5.59 -9.55 -8.95
C GLN A 256 6.01 -10.70 -9.91
N LEU A 257 6.84 -11.63 -9.46
CA LEU A 257 7.21 -12.82 -10.25
C LEU A 257 6.04 -13.80 -10.38
N GLN A 258 5.09 -13.73 -9.45
CA GLN A 258 3.89 -14.58 -9.40
C GLN A 258 2.67 -13.92 -10.04
N ALA A 259 2.74 -12.62 -10.42
CA ALA A 259 1.61 -11.88 -10.97
C ALA A 259 1.05 -12.56 -12.23
N GLN A 260 -0.28 -12.70 -12.28
CA GLN A 260 -0.99 -13.33 -13.39
C GLN A 260 -1.28 -12.34 -14.52
N VAL A 261 -1.66 -11.11 -14.18
CA VAL A 261 -2.01 -10.06 -15.16
C VAL A 261 -1.28 -8.75 -14.89
N TYR A 262 -1.00 -8.39 -13.63
CA TYR A 262 -0.48 -7.07 -13.30
C TYR A 262 0.94 -6.85 -13.86
N GLY A 263 1.11 -5.79 -14.66
CA GLY A 263 2.37 -5.45 -15.32
C GLY A 263 2.74 -6.35 -16.52
N ARG A 264 1.80 -7.17 -17.00
CA ARG A 264 2.03 -8.15 -18.06
C ARG A 264 1.32 -7.80 -19.38
N GLU A 265 1.12 -6.51 -19.67
CA GLU A 265 0.53 -6.05 -20.93
C GLU A 265 1.21 -6.70 -22.15
N GLY A 266 0.40 -7.22 -23.08
CA GLY A 266 0.84 -7.90 -24.31
C GLY A 266 1.39 -9.31 -24.11
N GLN A 267 1.69 -9.73 -22.89
CA GLN A 267 2.16 -11.09 -22.62
C GLN A 267 0.99 -12.09 -22.64
N PRO A 268 1.23 -13.35 -22.99
CA PRO A 268 0.19 -14.38 -22.98
C PRO A 268 -0.34 -14.60 -21.55
N CYS A 269 -1.65 -14.66 -21.42
CA CYS A 269 -2.31 -15.07 -20.18
C CYS A 269 -1.83 -16.48 -19.77
N ARG A 270 -1.47 -16.66 -18.52
CA ARG A 270 -0.96 -17.95 -18.01
C ARG A 270 -2.02 -19.07 -17.99
N VAL A 271 -3.32 -18.72 -18.15
CA VAL A 271 -4.44 -19.67 -18.14
C VAL A 271 -4.90 -20.03 -19.57
N CYS A 272 -5.03 -19.02 -20.47
CA CYS A 272 -5.66 -19.23 -21.79
C CYS A 272 -4.83 -18.71 -22.96
N ALA A 273 -3.61 -18.24 -22.73
CA ALA A 273 -2.67 -17.69 -23.70
C ALA A 273 -3.14 -16.40 -24.42
N THR A 274 -4.38 -15.93 -24.24
CA THR A 274 -4.85 -14.65 -24.78
C THR A 274 -3.97 -13.51 -24.25
N PRO A 275 -3.55 -12.54 -25.07
CA PRO A 275 -2.74 -11.42 -24.60
C PRO A 275 -3.43 -10.62 -23.49
N VAL A 276 -2.71 -10.36 -22.40
CA VAL A 276 -3.16 -9.50 -21.30
C VAL A 276 -3.31 -8.07 -21.82
N GLN A 277 -4.46 -7.48 -21.56
CA GLN A 277 -4.75 -6.09 -21.91
C GLN A 277 -4.45 -5.14 -20.75
N ARG A 278 -4.04 -3.93 -21.11
CA ARG A 278 -3.94 -2.80 -20.18
C ARG A 278 -4.93 -1.72 -20.60
N ILE A 279 -5.74 -1.29 -19.64
CA ILE A 279 -6.64 -0.14 -19.78
C ILE A 279 -6.36 0.87 -18.67
N VAL A 280 -6.97 2.05 -18.73
CA VAL A 280 -6.89 3.07 -17.66
C VAL A 280 -8.26 3.25 -17.04
N GLN A 281 -8.35 3.12 -15.72
CA GLN A 281 -9.56 3.35 -14.94
C GLN A 281 -9.24 4.24 -13.73
N GLY A 282 -9.92 5.38 -13.59
CA GLY A 282 -9.69 6.31 -12.48
C GLY A 282 -8.22 6.72 -12.36
N GLN A 283 -7.56 7.05 -13.47
CA GLN A 283 -6.15 7.45 -13.59
C GLN A 283 -5.15 6.33 -13.17
N ARG A 284 -5.59 5.08 -13.09
CA ARG A 284 -4.75 3.94 -12.73
C ARG A 284 -4.73 2.88 -13.83
N ALA A 285 -3.55 2.33 -14.11
CA ALA A 285 -3.42 1.20 -15.00
C ALA A 285 -4.17 -0.01 -14.43
N THR A 286 -4.94 -0.67 -15.28
CA THR A 286 -5.72 -1.87 -14.97
C THR A 286 -5.32 -2.94 -15.97
N TYR A 287 -4.98 -4.10 -15.48
CA TYR A 287 -4.57 -5.24 -16.29
C TYR A 287 -5.63 -6.33 -16.19
N LEU A 288 -5.98 -6.94 -17.32
CA LEU A 288 -6.99 -7.99 -17.38
C LEU A 288 -6.72 -8.96 -18.55
N CYS A 289 -7.21 -10.17 -18.44
CA CYS A 289 -7.34 -11.07 -19.57
C CYS A 289 -8.78 -11.00 -20.14
N PRO A 290 -8.99 -10.54 -21.37
CA PRO A 290 -10.34 -10.34 -21.90
C PRO A 290 -11.09 -11.65 -22.15
N HIS A 291 -10.40 -12.79 -22.20
CA HIS A 291 -11.02 -14.10 -22.34
C HIS A 291 -11.44 -14.69 -21.00
N CYS A 292 -10.56 -14.59 -19.95
CA CYS A 292 -10.87 -15.15 -18.62
C CYS A 292 -11.82 -14.26 -17.82
N GLN A 293 -11.82 -12.95 -18.08
CA GLN A 293 -12.62 -11.95 -17.37
C GLN A 293 -13.62 -11.34 -18.33
N ARG A 294 -14.75 -12.02 -18.53
CA ARG A 294 -15.78 -11.54 -19.45
C ARG A 294 -16.68 -10.51 -18.76
N LEU A 295 -16.98 -9.43 -19.48
CA LEU A 295 -17.95 -8.46 -19.04
C LEU A 295 -19.35 -9.11 -19.12
N THR A 296 -20.03 -9.22 -18.00
CA THR A 296 -21.43 -9.62 -17.96
C THR A 296 -22.28 -8.35 -18.07
N LEU A 297 -23.08 -8.28 -19.13
CA LEU A 297 -24.00 -7.17 -19.41
C LEU A 297 -25.22 -7.23 -18.47
#